data_963a6ca91c07c56d6dd0bd8865ee5057
#
_entry.id   963a6ca91c07c56d6dd0bd8865ee5057
#
_cell.length_a   1.000
_cell.length_b   1.000
_cell.length_c   1.000
_cell.angle_alpha   90.00
_cell.angle_beta   90.00
_cell.angle_gamma   90.00
#
_symmetry.space_group_name_H-M   'P 1'
#
loop_
_entity.id
_entity.type
_entity.pdbx_description
1 polymer ?
#
loop_
_entity_poly.entity_id
_entity_poly.type
_entity_poly.pdbx_seq_one_letter_code
_entity_poly.pdbx_strand_id
1 'polypeptide(L)'
;MIIESGNSLLETRRRNGILIKNKIFRTEHAMRGEIAKELGLTLPTITNSINEMIKEGVVEPEPLPEECLSGGYGRKPQMVRFRREAGYSIGIELGAYHTRAVLVNLRGEVVEERTRRKAALQYGEMLAQVTELVDELCGCVPSLQKEEGKLIGIGIGVPGFVDTEGGTIRQNFRADWNGRPLGADLRERYPVPILIDNNTRFRAMGYEMQLRGTRPKMFAYLFISRGLACPIMYNDLVLSGAGAGAGELGQTILLYAGVNGENRTVTADQIASESALFEKCREEMEKGRLLQLKKSCRDATELSIGQILDLQQAGDLEIDAVVEKCIFGQALVMANVVNLLNPNTVVVDARMMSFPANREKLIRYARAHFYGMNAEDVEIRFHEYHSYDGALGAALGTIQKN
;
A
#
# COMPACT_ATOMS: atom_id res chain seq x y z
N MET A 1 3.16 2.25 31.28
CA MET A 1 1.92 1.99 30.48
C MET A 1 0.77 2.08 31.47
N ILE A 2 0.01 3.18 31.45
CA ILE A 2 -1.16 3.35 32.30
C ILE A 2 -2.33 2.71 31.54
N ILE A 3 -2.90 1.64 32.08
CA ILE A 3 -4.11 1.00 31.56
C ILE A 3 -5.28 1.75 32.19
N GLU A 4 -5.93 2.64 31.46
CA GLU A 4 -6.98 3.52 31.99
C GLU A 4 -8.37 2.89 32.09
N SER A 5 -8.61 1.72 31.53
CA SER A 5 -9.87 0.96 31.74
C SER A 5 -9.68 -0.53 31.47
N GLY A 6 -10.36 -1.38 32.24
CA GLY A 6 -10.48 -2.79 31.91
C GLY A 6 -11.33 -2.97 30.64
N ASN A 7 -10.78 -3.60 29.61
CA ASN A 7 -11.55 -3.95 28.41
C ASN A 7 -12.75 -4.81 28.80
N SER A 8 -13.93 -4.48 28.30
CA SER A 8 -15.10 -5.32 28.50
C SER A 8 -14.87 -6.71 27.86
N LEU A 9 -15.50 -7.76 28.40
CA LEU A 9 -15.41 -9.12 27.83
C LEU A 9 -15.80 -9.13 26.34
N LEU A 10 -16.73 -8.26 25.93
CA LEU A 10 -17.17 -8.11 24.54
C LEU A 10 -16.09 -7.50 23.65
N GLU A 11 -15.37 -6.47 24.13
CA GLU A 11 -14.25 -5.87 23.40
C GLU A 11 -13.09 -6.85 23.25
N THR A 12 -12.77 -7.58 24.31
CA THR A 12 -11.74 -8.62 24.28
C THR A 12 -12.09 -9.71 23.26
N ARG A 13 -13.36 -10.16 23.24
CA ARG A 13 -13.84 -11.17 22.30
C ARG A 13 -13.78 -10.66 20.87
N ARG A 14 -14.22 -9.41 20.61
CA ARG A 14 -14.15 -8.77 19.29
C ARG A 14 -12.69 -8.65 18.81
N ARG A 15 -11.80 -8.18 19.68
CA ARG A 15 -10.36 -8.07 19.37
C ARG A 15 -9.74 -9.42 19.04
N ASN A 16 -10.03 -10.44 19.83
CA ASN A 16 -9.54 -11.80 19.57
C ASN A 16 -10.08 -12.34 18.25
N GLY A 17 -11.35 -12.09 17.91
CA GLY A 17 -11.94 -12.44 16.62
C GLY A 17 -11.18 -11.85 15.44
N ILE A 18 -10.84 -10.54 15.51
CA ILE A 18 -10.06 -9.85 14.47
C ILE A 18 -8.65 -10.45 14.37
N LEU A 19 -7.98 -10.71 15.48
CA LEU A 19 -6.64 -11.32 15.49
C LEU A 19 -6.65 -12.71 14.86
N ILE A 20 -7.66 -13.51 15.17
CA ILE A 20 -7.82 -14.87 14.62
C ILE A 20 -8.09 -14.80 13.11
N LYS A 21 -9.02 -13.94 12.66
CA LYS A 21 -9.29 -13.71 11.24
C LYS A 21 -8.02 -13.31 10.48
N ASN A 22 -7.30 -12.31 10.99
CA ASN A 22 -6.04 -11.86 10.39
C ASN A 22 -5.01 -13.00 10.32
N LYS A 23 -4.95 -13.84 11.36
CA LYS A 23 -4.03 -14.98 11.35
C LYS A 23 -4.43 -16.03 10.31
N ILE A 24 -5.71 -16.36 10.20
CA ILE A 24 -6.21 -17.27 9.15
C ILE A 24 -5.90 -16.73 7.77
N PHE A 25 -6.13 -15.42 7.54
CA PHE A 25 -5.87 -14.78 6.25
C PHE A 25 -4.40 -14.88 5.82
N ARG A 26 -3.50 -14.69 6.78
CA ARG A 26 -2.06 -14.58 6.54
C ARG A 26 -1.31 -15.91 6.52
N THR A 27 -1.93 -16.98 7.00
CA THR A 27 -1.29 -18.28 7.14
C THR A 27 -1.79 -19.24 6.06
N GLU A 28 -0.86 -19.81 5.29
CA GLU A 28 -1.18 -20.75 4.22
C GLU A 28 -1.89 -22.00 4.76
N HIS A 29 -1.41 -22.52 5.90
CA HIS A 29 -1.95 -23.69 6.59
C HIS A 29 -2.36 -23.34 8.02
N ALA A 30 -3.47 -22.62 8.17
CA ALA A 30 -3.93 -22.11 9.46
C ALA A 30 -4.49 -23.23 10.34
N MET A 31 -3.66 -23.80 11.20
CA MET A 31 -4.06 -24.82 12.19
C MET A 31 -4.43 -24.18 13.53
N ARG A 32 -5.50 -24.67 14.17
CA ARG A 32 -5.99 -24.12 15.45
C ARG A 32 -4.92 -24.07 16.55
N GLY A 33 -4.08 -25.11 16.65
CA GLY A 33 -3.02 -25.17 17.64
C GLY A 33 -1.91 -24.16 17.40
N GLU A 34 -1.53 -23.93 16.15
CA GLU A 34 -0.52 -22.93 15.76
C GLU A 34 -1.03 -21.52 15.97
N ILE A 35 -2.29 -21.25 15.56
CA ILE A 35 -2.94 -19.96 15.82
C ILE A 35 -2.95 -19.66 17.34
N ALA A 36 -3.30 -20.66 18.16
CA ALA A 36 -3.32 -20.50 19.62
C ALA A 36 -1.93 -20.14 20.17
N LYS A 37 -0.89 -20.87 19.74
CA LYS A 37 0.50 -20.66 20.17
C LYS A 37 1.00 -19.27 19.76
N GLU A 38 0.77 -18.86 18.51
CA GLU A 38 1.29 -17.60 17.99
C GLU A 38 0.57 -16.37 18.54
N LEU A 39 -0.74 -16.47 18.79
CA LEU A 39 -1.52 -15.37 19.37
C LEU A 39 -1.46 -15.33 20.91
N GLY A 40 -0.85 -16.36 21.56
CA GLY A 40 -0.84 -16.47 23.02
C GLY A 40 -2.24 -16.66 23.61
N LEU A 41 -3.18 -17.22 22.82
CA LEU A 41 -4.55 -17.50 23.24
C LEU A 41 -4.74 -18.98 23.56
N THR A 42 -5.72 -19.29 24.42
CA THR A 42 -6.01 -20.69 24.72
C THR A 42 -6.65 -21.42 23.55
N LEU A 43 -6.35 -22.72 23.39
CA LEU A 43 -6.94 -23.54 22.34
C LEU A 43 -8.48 -23.56 22.34
N PRO A 44 -9.16 -23.62 23.53
CA PRO A 44 -10.62 -23.45 23.60
C PRO A 44 -11.11 -22.12 23.02
N THR A 45 -10.43 -20.99 23.31
CA THR A 45 -10.79 -19.68 22.77
C THR A 45 -10.73 -19.68 21.24
N ILE A 46 -9.64 -20.19 20.67
CA ILE A 46 -9.48 -20.32 19.22
C ILE A 46 -10.54 -21.24 18.61
N THR A 47 -10.77 -22.40 19.25
CA THR A 47 -11.72 -23.40 18.74
C THR A 47 -13.15 -22.85 18.71
N ASN A 48 -13.57 -22.13 19.77
CA ASN A 48 -14.89 -21.53 19.83
C ASN A 48 -15.08 -20.46 18.76
N SER A 49 -14.10 -19.55 18.61
CA SER A 49 -14.15 -18.49 17.59
C SER A 49 -14.20 -19.06 16.16
N ILE A 50 -13.35 -20.05 15.87
CA ILE A 50 -13.36 -20.70 14.54
C ILE A 50 -14.66 -21.45 14.29
N ASN A 51 -15.21 -22.15 15.28
CA ASN A 51 -16.50 -22.85 15.13
C ASN A 51 -17.66 -21.88 14.89
N GLU A 52 -17.64 -20.68 15.51
CA GLU A 52 -18.62 -19.62 15.19
C GLU A 52 -18.48 -19.17 13.72
N MET A 53 -17.26 -18.88 13.27
CA MET A 53 -17.01 -18.50 11.87
C MET A 53 -17.40 -19.60 10.86
N ILE A 54 -17.23 -20.86 11.22
CA ILE A 54 -17.69 -22.00 10.40
C ILE A 54 -19.22 -22.04 10.37
N LYS A 55 -19.88 -21.83 11.51
CA LYS A 55 -21.36 -21.79 11.59
C LYS A 55 -21.94 -20.62 10.80
N GLU A 56 -21.25 -19.49 10.80
CA GLU A 56 -21.59 -18.30 9.99
C GLU A 56 -21.27 -18.48 8.49
N GLY A 57 -20.62 -19.57 8.11
CA GLY A 57 -20.23 -19.87 6.73
C GLY A 57 -19.08 -19.01 6.20
N VAL A 58 -18.38 -18.31 7.06
CA VAL A 58 -17.24 -17.41 6.70
C VAL A 58 -15.94 -18.19 6.51
N VAL A 59 -15.74 -19.22 7.35
CA VAL A 59 -14.55 -20.07 7.36
C VAL A 59 -14.97 -21.52 7.10
N GLU A 60 -14.13 -22.28 6.44
CA GLU A 60 -14.32 -23.70 6.18
C GLU A 60 -13.11 -24.52 6.63
N PRO A 61 -13.34 -25.76 7.14
CA PRO A 61 -12.25 -26.68 7.39
C PRO A 61 -11.76 -27.27 6.06
N GLU A 62 -10.45 -27.45 5.94
CA GLU A 62 -9.81 -28.05 4.78
C GLU A 62 -8.80 -29.10 5.23
N PRO A 63 -8.66 -30.25 4.55
CA PRO A 63 -7.60 -31.20 4.84
C PRO A 63 -6.25 -30.59 4.56
N LEU A 64 -5.25 -30.92 5.40
CA LEU A 64 -3.87 -30.56 5.11
C LEU A 64 -3.39 -31.27 3.84
N PRO A 65 -2.56 -30.59 3.02
CA PRO A 65 -1.87 -31.25 1.90
C PRO A 65 -1.09 -32.49 2.37
N GLU A 66 -1.03 -33.51 1.54
CA GLU A 66 -0.35 -34.78 1.90
C GLU A 66 1.12 -34.58 2.29
N GLU A 67 1.77 -33.60 1.69
CA GLU A 67 3.16 -33.21 1.96
C GLU A 67 3.37 -32.71 3.40
N CYS A 68 2.31 -32.24 4.07
CA CYS A 68 2.33 -31.74 5.43
C CYS A 68 1.91 -32.77 6.48
N LEU A 69 1.53 -33.98 6.07
CA LEU A 69 1.09 -35.05 6.95
C LEU A 69 2.30 -35.85 7.48
N SER A 70 2.73 -35.60 8.72
CA SER A 70 3.59 -36.52 9.45
C SER A 70 2.79 -37.78 9.79
N GLY A 71 3.20 -38.97 9.28
CA GLY A 71 2.49 -40.21 9.43
C GLY A 71 2.28 -40.63 10.90
N GLY A 72 1.10 -40.34 11.45
CA GLY A 72 0.64 -40.71 12.78
C GLY A 72 -0.76 -41.32 12.72
N TYR A 73 -1.02 -42.34 13.62
CA TYR A 73 -2.35 -42.89 13.83
C TYR A 73 -3.19 -41.83 14.61
N GLY A 74 -4.26 -41.32 14.01
CA GLY A 74 -5.16 -40.37 14.66
C GLY A 74 -6.05 -39.61 13.68
N ARG A 75 -6.94 -38.74 14.20
CA ARG A 75 -7.74 -37.82 13.39
C ARG A 75 -6.81 -36.90 12.61
N LYS A 76 -6.88 -36.94 11.27
CA LYS A 76 -6.06 -36.10 10.40
C LYS A 76 -6.21 -34.63 10.81
N PRO A 77 -5.12 -33.89 10.98
CA PRO A 77 -5.18 -32.48 11.26
C PRO A 77 -5.90 -31.73 10.12
N GLN A 78 -6.73 -30.76 10.49
CA GLN A 78 -7.45 -29.92 9.55
C GLN A 78 -6.97 -28.50 9.68
N MET A 79 -6.67 -27.86 8.57
CA MET A 79 -6.51 -26.42 8.51
C MET A 79 -7.86 -25.73 8.36
N VAL A 80 -7.89 -24.43 8.55
CA VAL A 80 -9.07 -23.60 8.34
C VAL A 80 -8.71 -22.47 7.40
N ARG A 81 -9.62 -22.11 6.52
CA ARG A 81 -9.47 -20.98 5.62
C ARG A 81 -10.79 -20.28 5.35
N PHE A 82 -10.73 -19.08 4.82
CA PHE A 82 -11.94 -18.36 4.42
C PHE A 82 -12.61 -19.05 3.22
N ARG A 83 -13.93 -19.07 3.22
CA ARG A 83 -14.71 -19.38 2.01
C ARG A 83 -14.61 -18.20 1.06
N ARG A 84 -14.18 -18.49 -0.18
CA ARG A 84 -14.00 -17.44 -1.20
C ARG A 84 -15.22 -16.54 -1.36
N GLU A 85 -16.39 -17.16 -1.51
CA GLU A 85 -17.63 -16.54 -1.90
C GLU A 85 -18.48 -16.06 -0.70
N ALA A 86 -18.01 -16.26 0.53
CA ALA A 86 -18.72 -15.81 1.72
C ALA A 86 -18.74 -14.28 1.88
N GLY A 87 -17.88 -13.58 1.17
CA GLY A 87 -17.85 -12.13 1.15
C GLY A 87 -16.86 -11.56 0.16
N TYR A 88 -17.06 -10.31 -0.17
CA TYR A 88 -16.26 -9.55 -1.11
C TYR A 88 -15.91 -8.18 -0.53
N SER A 89 -14.80 -7.63 -0.94
CA SER A 89 -14.39 -6.26 -0.61
C SER A 89 -14.02 -5.51 -1.88
N ILE A 90 -14.37 -4.24 -1.94
CA ILE A 90 -13.97 -3.34 -3.01
C ILE A 90 -12.88 -2.39 -2.50
N GLY A 91 -11.82 -2.26 -3.27
CA GLY A 91 -10.79 -1.26 -3.06
C GLY A 91 -10.67 -0.33 -4.23
N ILE A 92 -10.54 0.96 -3.95
CA ILE A 92 -10.38 2.00 -4.98
C ILE A 92 -9.15 2.84 -4.63
N GLU A 93 -8.29 3.08 -5.60
CA GLU A 93 -7.18 4.02 -5.51
C GLU A 93 -7.45 5.24 -6.39
N LEU A 94 -7.55 6.41 -5.78
CA LEU A 94 -7.60 7.69 -6.48
C LEU A 94 -6.16 8.14 -6.81
N GLY A 95 -5.59 7.56 -7.84
CA GLY A 95 -4.21 7.86 -8.26
C GLY A 95 -4.07 9.21 -8.96
N ALA A 96 -2.84 9.58 -9.29
CA ALA A 96 -2.54 10.86 -9.97
C ALA A 96 -3.08 10.92 -11.41
N TYR A 97 -3.06 9.80 -12.13
CA TYR A 97 -3.45 9.71 -13.54
C TYR A 97 -4.68 8.86 -13.79
N HIS A 98 -4.96 7.92 -12.90
CA HIS A 98 -6.02 6.93 -13.05
C HIS A 98 -6.71 6.70 -11.72
N THR A 99 -8.01 6.45 -11.77
CA THR A 99 -8.75 5.80 -10.69
C THR A 99 -8.75 4.31 -10.99
N ARG A 100 -8.30 3.49 -10.04
CA ARG A 100 -8.27 2.03 -10.15
C ARG A 100 -9.12 1.42 -9.08
N ALA A 101 -9.85 0.39 -9.45
CA ALA A 101 -10.72 -0.32 -8.54
C ALA A 101 -10.55 -1.83 -8.70
N VAL A 102 -10.62 -2.55 -7.61
CA VAL A 102 -10.61 -4.02 -7.59
C VAL A 102 -11.73 -4.55 -6.71
N LEU A 103 -12.28 -5.68 -7.09
CA LEU A 103 -13.12 -6.52 -6.27
C LEU A 103 -12.29 -7.73 -5.84
N VAL A 104 -12.22 -7.99 -4.55
CA VAL A 104 -11.54 -9.17 -4.00
C VAL A 104 -12.51 -10.03 -3.20
N ASN A 105 -12.27 -11.35 -3.17
CA ASN A 105 -12.97 -12.27 -2.29
C ASN A 105 -12.35 -12.30 -0.89
N LEU A 106 -12.93 -13.08 0.04
CA LEU A 106 -12.40 -13.20 1.41
C LEU A 106 -11.00 -13.80 1.53
N ARG A 107 -10.47 -14.40 0.48
CA ARG A 107 -9.07 -14.88 0.44
C ARG A 107 -8.10 -13.81 -0.06
N GLY A 108 -8.59 -12.62 -0.42
CA GLY A 108 -7.78 -11.55 -1.01
C GLY A 108 -7.44 -11.79 -2.48
N GLU A 109 -8.08 -12.76 -3.13
CA GLU A 109 -7.90 -13.03 -4.55
C GLU A 109 -8.70 -12.01 -5.35
N VAL A 110 -8.08 -11.41 -6.36
CA VAL A 110 -8.73 -10.44 -7.25
C VAL A 110 -9.73 -11.16 -8.13
N VAL A 111 -10.97 -10.71 -8.11
CA VAL A 111 -12.08 -11.23 -8.90
C VAL A 111 -12.28 -10.38 -10.15
N GLU A 112 -12.22 -9.06 -10.01
CA GLU A 112 -12.40 -8.10 -11.09
C GLU A 112 -11.56 -6.84 -10.88
N GLU A 113 -11.18 -6.20 -11.99
CA GLU A 113 -10.40 -4.97 -12.01
C GLU A 113 -11.06 -3.94 -12.94
N ARG A 114 -11.01 -2.66 -12.56
CA ARG A 114 -11.48 -1.55 -13.38
C ARG A 114 -10.50 -0.39 -13.32
N THR A 115 -10.32 0.27 -14.44
CA THR A 115 -9.53 1.51 -14.54
C THR A 115 -10.34 2.59 -15.21
N ARG A 116 -10.28 3.79 -14.67
CA ARG A 116 -10.76 5.02 -15.34
C ARG A 116 -9.60 5.98 -15.52
N ARG A 117 -9.47 6.54 -16.71
CA ARG A 117 -8.51 7.61 -16.93
C ARG A 117 -9.02 8.84 -16.19
N LYS A 118 -8.18 9.39 -15.33
CA LYS A 118 -8.54 10.56 -14.56
C LYS A 118 -8.50 11.80 -15.47
N ALA A 119 -9.65 12.40 -15.71
CA ALA A 119 -9.73 13.81 -16.08
C ALA A 119 -9.48 14.68 -14.84
N ALA A 120 -9.43 15.98 -15.00
CA ALA A 120 -9.35 16.94 -13.87
C ALA A 120 -10.69 17.00 -13.14
N LEU A 121 -11.05 15.93 -12.40
CA LEU A 121 -12.35 15.77 -11.78
C LEU A 121 -12.52 16.72 -10.58
N GLN A 122 -13.63 17.42 -10.53
CA GLN A 122 -14.14 18.05 -9.32
C GLN A 122 -14.64 16.99 -8.34
N TYR A 123 -14.86 17.37 -7.08
CA TYR A 123 -15.27 16.43 -6.05
C TYR A 123 -16.53 15.62 -6.41
N GLY A 124 -17.56 16.29 -6.91
CA GLY A 124 -18.81 15.63 -7.33
C GLY A 124 -18.62 14.63 -8.47
N GLU A 125 -17.79 14.96 -9.44
CA GLU A 125 -17.45 14.06 -10.56
C GLU A 125 -16.64 12.85 -10.08
N MET A 126 -15.70 13.08 -9.15
CA MET A 126 -14.94 12.00 -8.53
C MET A 126 -15.86 11.07 -7.73
N LEU A 127 -16.77 11.62 -6.93
CA LEU A 127 -17.73 10.82 -6.16
C LEU A 127 -18.65 10.00 -7.08
N ALA A 128 -19.13 10.60 -8.17
CA ALA A 128 -19.92 9.88 -9.17
C ALA A 128 -19.11 8.74 -9.82
N GLN A 129 -17.85 8.99 -10.20
CA GLN A 129 -16.97 7.95 -10.76
C GLN A 129 -16.71 6.81 -9.78
N VAL A 130 -16.51 7.12 -8.48
CA VAL A 130 -16.33 6.12 -7.43
C VAL A 130 -17.59 5.26 -7.28
N THR A 131 -18.77 5.88 -7.22
CA THR A 131 -20.04 5.13 -7.12
C THR A 131 -20.31 4.26 -8.33
N GLU A 132 -20.02 4.75 -9.53
CA GLU A 132 -20.15 3.98 -10.78
C GLU A 132 -19.24 2.74 -10.76
N LEU A 133 -17.97 2.89 -10.33
CA LEU A 133 -17.04 1.77 -10.21
C LEU A 133 -17.49 0.73 -9.17
N VAL A 134 -18.03 1.17 -8.03
CA VAL A 134 -18.58 0.25 -7.01
C VAL A 134 -19.75 -0.54 -7.58
N ASP A 135 -20.72 0.14 -8.23
CA ASP A 135 -21.91 -0.50 -8.80
C ASP A 135 -21.53 -1.49 -9.92
N GLU A 136 -20.59 -1.12 -10.79
CA GLU A 136 -20.08 -2.02 -11.83
C GLU A 136 -19.44 -3.29 -11.24
N LEU A 137 -18.57 -3.13 -10.23
CA LEU A 137 -17.89 -4.27 -9.61
C LEU A 137 -18.88 -5.18 -8.86
N CYS A 138 -19.86 -4.62 -8.16
CA CYS A 138 -20.92 -5.39 -7.55
C CYS A 138 -21.74 -6.14 -8.62
N GLY A 139 -21.97 -5.51 -9.77
CA GLY A 139 -22.68 -6.10 -10.90
C GLY A 139 -21.97 -7.29 -11.56
N CYS A 140 -20.64 -7.43 -11.38
CA CYS A 140 -19.89 -8.54 -11.94
C CYS A 140 -20.08 -9.87 -11.18
N VAL A 141 -20.58 -9.86 -9.95
CA VAL A 141 -20.70 -11.04 -9.09
C VAL A 141 -22.18 -11.38 -8.86
N PRO A 142 -22.69 -12.48 -9.45
CA PRO A 142 -24.10 -12.87 -9.32
C PRO A 142 -24.56 -13.06 -7.86
N SER A 143 -23.70 -13.54 -6.97
CA SER A 143 -24.04 -13.71 -5.55
C SER A 143 -24.28 -12.38 -4.83
N LEU A 144 -23.55 -11.31 -5.19
CA LEU A 144 -23.82 -9.97 -4.67
C LEU A 144 -25.15 -9.40 -5.15
N GLN A 145 -25.55 -9.72 -6.40
CA GLN A 145 -26.82 -9.29 -6.96
C GLN A 145 -28.02 -10.03 -6.34
N LYS A 146 -27.82 -11.29 -5.93
CA LYS A 146 -28.88 -12.13 -5.33
C LYS A 146 -28.90 -12.09 -3.81
N GLU A 147 -28.10 -11.22 -3.18
CA GLU A 147 -27.91 -11.15 -1.74
C GLU A 147 -27.43 -12.46 -1.09
N GLU A 148 -26.91 -13.39 -1.91
CA GLU A 148 -26.29 -14.65 -1.45
C GLU A 148 -24.84 -14.47 -1.00
N GLY A 149 -24.17 -13.43 -1.54
CA GLY A 149 -22.86 -12.98 -1.14
C GLY A 149 -22.93 -11.65 -0.38
N LYS A 150 -21.93 -11.35 0.44
CA LYS A 150 -21.89 -10.14 1.26
C LYS A 150 -20.79 -9.21 0.82
N LEU A 151 -21.12 -7.96 0.49
CA LEU A 151 -20.11 -6.90 0.43
C LEU A 151 -19.72 -6.52 1.86
N ILE A 152 -18.46 -6.80 2.24
CA ILE A 152 -17.93 -6.59 3.62
C ILE A 152 -17.51 -5.15 3.85
N GLY A 153 -17.11 -4.44 2.81
CA GLY A 153 -16.71 -3.05 2.92
C GLY A 153 -16.11 -2.50 1.63
N ILE A 154 -15.93 -1.19 1.64
CA ILE A 154 -15.32 -0.43 0.55
C ILE A 154 -14.16 0.37 1.12
N GLY A 155 -12.95 0.15 0.59
CA GLY A 155 -11.74 0.91 0.92
C GLY A 155 -11.41 1.90 -0.17
N ILE A 156 -11.09 3.16 0.19
CA ILE A 156 -10.72 4.19 -0.80
C ILE A 156 -9.42 4.86 -0.39
N GLY A 157 -8.39 4.67 -1.20
CA GLY A 157 -7.11 5.33 -1.09
C GLY A 157 -7.12 6.69 -1.76
N VAL A 158 -6.91 7.74 -0.97
CA VAL A 158 -6.91 9.13 -1.41
C VAL A 158 -5.49 9.70 -1.29
N PRO A 159 -4.95 10.41 -2.29
CA PRO A 159 -3.69 11.13 -2.12
C PRO A 159 -3.85 12.29 -1.14
N GLY A 160 -2.81 12.56 -0.34
CA GLY A 160 -2.80 13.64 0.65
C GLY A 160 -3.24 13.22 2.06
N PHE A 161 -3.66 14.18 2.87
CA PHE A 161 -4.01 13.97 4.27
C PHE A 161 -5.48 13.62 4.43
N VAL A 162 -5.72 12.52 5.13
CA VAL A 162 -7.06 11.97 5.37
C VAL A 162 -7.26 11.78 6.87
N ASP A 163 -8.42 12.20 7.37
CA ASP A 163 -8.94 11.76 8.65
C ASP A 163 -9.56 10.38 8.49
N THR A 164 -8.83 9.36 8.88
CA THR A 164 -9.26 7.96 8.75
C THR A 164 -10.45 7.59 9.63
N GLU A 165 -10.64 8.25 10.77
CA GLU A 165 -11.76 7.99 11.68
C GLU A 165 -13.04 8.63 11.15
N GLY A 166 -12.97 9.90 10.75
CA GLY A 166 -14.10 10.65 10.19
C GLY A 166 -14.39 10.34 8.72
N GLY A 167 -13.43 9.80 7.99
CA GLY A 167 -13.52 9.59 6.54
C GLY A 167 -13.52 10.89 5.74
N THR A 168 -12.81 11.92 6.24
CA THR A 168 -12.76 13.28 5.66
C THR A 168 -11.42 13.52 4.98
N ILE A 169 -11.43 14.07 3.78
CA ILE A 169 -10.24 14.53 3.08
C ILE A 169 -9.80 15.86 3.71
N ARG A 170 -8.74 15.85 4.53
CA ARG A 170 -8.27 17.09 5.22
C ARG A 170 -7.53 18.00 4.26
N GLN A 171 -6.61 17.46 3.48
CA GLN A 171 -5.80 18.21 2.53
C GLN A 171 -5.43 17.36 1.32
N ASN A 172 -5.65 17.91 0.14
CA ASN A 172 -5.33 17.31 -1.14
C ASN A 172 -4.71 18.38 -2.05
N PHE A 173 -3.96 17.96 -3.07
CA PHE A 173 -3.47 18.90 -4.10
C PHE A 173 -4.63 19.54 -4.90
N ARG A 174 -5.84 18.98 -4.83
CA ARG A 174 -7.08 19.59 -5.34
C ARG A 174 -7.79 20.31 -4.21
N ALA A 175 -7.83 21.61 -4.30
CA ALA A 175 -8.41 22.45 -3.25
C ALA A 175 -9.90 22.18 -3.01
N ASP A 176 -10.65 21.81 -4.06
CA ASP A 176 -12.09 21.51 -4.01
C ASP A 176 -12.42 20.20 -3.28
N TRP A 177 -11.41 19.34 -3.02
CA TRP A 177 -11.57 18.12 -2.22
C TRP A 177 -11.33 18.36 -0.72
N ASN A 178 -10.72 19.49 -0.36
CA ASN A 178 -10.38 19.78 1.03
C ASN A 178 -11.64 19.95 1.90
N GLY A 179 -11.64 19.30 3.06
CA GLY A 179 -12.75 19.30 4.00
C GLY A 179 -13.95 18.45 3.59
N ARG A 180 -13.88 17.70 2.47
CA ARG A 180 -15.00 16.89 2.00
C ARG A 180 -15.15 15.60 2.80
N PRO A 181 -16.38 15.26 3.25
CA PRO A 181 -16.65 14.09 4.07
C PRO A 181 -16.92 12.83 3.22
N LEU A 182 -15.94 12.42 2.41
CA LEU A 182 -16.06 11.32 1.44
C LEU A 182 -16.66 10.05 2.04
N GLY A 183 -16.27 9.71 3.28
CA GLY A 183 -16.79 8.54 3.98
C GLY A 183 -18.28 8.66 4.31
N ALA A 184 -18.77 9.85 4.67
CA ALA A 184 -20.19 10.09 4.94
C ALA A 184 -21.00 10.03 3.64
N ASP A 185 -20.56 10.73 2.59
CA ASP A 185 -21.23 10.75 1.29
C ASP A 185 -21.43 9.36 0.70
N LEU A 186 -20.44 8.47 0.89
CA LEU A 186 -20.54 7.08 0.42
C LEU A 186 -21.44 6.20 1.32
N ARG A 187 -21.47 6.46 2.64
CA ARG A 187 -22.36 5.70 3.56
C ARG A 187 -23.83 5.99 3.30
N GLU A 188 -24.18 7.15 2.71
CA GLU A 188 -25.56 7.43 2.30
C GLU A 188 -26.07 6.44 1.25
N ARG A 189 -25.17 5.94 0.39
CA ARG A 189 -25.54 5.00 -0.70
C ARG A 189 -25.24 3.55 -0.34
N TYR A 190 -24.16 3.27 0.36
CA TYR A 190 -23.69 1.92 0.66
C TYR A 190 -23.75 1.64 2.17
N PRO A 191 -24.69 0.79 2.63
CA PRO A 191 -24.84 0.45 4.04
C PRO A 191 -23.79 -0.58 4.50
N VAL A 192 -22.53 -0.36 4.14
CA VAL A 192 -21.38 -1.20 4.48
C VAL A 192 -20.27 -0.36 5.09
N PRO A 193 -19.31 -0.94 5.81
CA PRO A 193 -18.14 -0.23 6.30
C PRO A 193 -17.37 0.47 5.17
N ILE A 194 -17.16 1.78 5.31
CA ILE A 194 -16.35 2.58 4.39
C ILE A 194 -15.06 2.97 5.09
N LEU A 195 -13.93 2.58 4.50
CA LEU A 195 -12.60 2.89 4.99
C LEU A 195 -11.91 3.86 4.05
N ILE A 196 -11.58 5.06 4.54
CA ILE A 196 -10.84 6.06 3.77
C ILE A 196 -9.46 6.22 4.41
N ASP A 197 -8.40 6.12 3.61
CA ASP A 197 -7.04 6.39 4.08
C ASP A 197 -6.18 6.93 2.93
N ASN A 198 -4.95 7.33 3.25
CA ASN A 198 -3.96 7.69 2.25
C ASN A 198 -3.63 6.48 1.35
N ASN A 199 -3.57 6.71 0.03
CA ASN A 199 -3.34 5.65 -0.95
C ASN A 199 -2.01 4.91 -0.76
N THR A 200 -0.95 5.59 -0.31
CA THR A 200 0.35 4.93 -0.08
C THR A 200 0.36 4.08 1.19
N ARG A 201 -0.44 4.43 2.19
CA ARG A 201 -0.63 3.57 3.37
C ARG A 201 -1.35 2.28 3.01
N PHE A 202 -2.36 2.34 2.16
CA PHE A 202 -3.00 1.14 1.65
C PHE A 202 -2.03 0.26 0.86
N ARG A 203 -1.12 0.83 0.06
CA ARG A 203 -0.07 0.05 -0.61
C ARG A 203 0.80 -0.69 0.40
N ALA A 204 1.27 -0.02 1.44
CA ALA A 204 2.06 -0.65 2.50
C ALA A 204 1.28 -1.73 3.25
N MET A 205 0.01 -1.50 3.56
CA MET A 205 -0.87 -2.51 4.18
C MET A 205 -1.09 -3.71 3.25
N GLY A 206 -1.36 -3.46 1.98
CA GLY A 206 -1.52 -4.51 0.97
C GLY A 206 -0.27 -5.37 0.82
N TYR A 207 0.91 -4.74 0.76
CA TYR A 207 2.18 -5.45 0.76
C TYR A 207 2.34 -6.30 2.02
N GLU A 208 2.10 -5.74 3.21
CA GLU A 208 2.20 -6.45 4.49
C GLU A 208 1.26 -7.66 4.54
N MET A 209 0.01 -7.51 4.11
CA MET A 209 -0.98 -8.58 4.13
C MET A 209 -0.66 -9.73 3.16
N GLN A 210 0.08 -9.46 2.10
CA GLN A 210 0.52 -10.47 1.12
C GLN A 210 1.82 -11.16 1.51
N LEU A 211 2.58 -10.65 2.49
CA LEU A 211 3.81 -11.29 2.95
C LEU A 211 3.53 -12.70 3.49
N ARG A 212 4.32 -13.65 3.04
CA ARG A 212 4.34 -15.02 3.54
C ARG A 212 5.65 -15.28 4.30
N GLY A 213 5.62 -16.16 5.28
CA GLY A 213 6.81 -16.51 6.08
C GLY A 213 7.15 -15.48 7.16
N THR A 214 8.46 -15.30 7.43
CA THR A 214 8.95 -14.38 8.48
C THR A 214 8.71 -12.93 8.08
N ARG A 215 8.08 -12.19 8.99
CA ARG A 215 7.75 -10.78 8.79
C ARG A 215 8.74 -9.89 9.53
N PRO A 216 9.16 -8.78 8.92
CA PRO A 216 9.94 -7.79 9.63
C PRO A 216 9.09 -7.12 10.70
N LYS A 217 9.64 -6.94 11.90
CA LYS A 217 8.95 -6.23 12.99
C LYS A 217 8.67 -4.77 12.61
N MET A 218 9.60 -4.16 11.88
CA MET A 218 9.47 -2.81 11.34
C MET A 218 9.95 -2.80 9.89
N PHE A 219 9.16 -2.25 9.00
CA PHE A 219 9.63 -1.89 7.67
C PHE A 219 9.17 -0.49 7.26
N ALA A 220 9.99 0.16 6.46
CA ALA A 220 9.68 1.42 5.80
C ALA A 220 9.32 1.12 4.34
N TYR A 221 8.13 1.55 3.89
CA TYR A 221 7.65 1.35 2.54
C TYR A 221 7.90 2.61 1.72
N LEU A 222 9.03 2.66 1.02
CA LEU A 222 9.43 3.80 0.21
C LEU A 222 8.72 3.75 -1.16
N PHE A 223 7.64 4.49 -1.27
CA PHE A 223 6.90 4.66 -2.53
C PHE A 223 7.39 5.89 -3.29
N ILE A 224 7.85 5.67 -4.52
CA ILE A 224 8.37 6.71 -5.40
C ILE A 224 7.55 6.76 -6.68
N SER A 225 6.85 7.86 -6.87
CA SER A 225 6.06 8.18 -8.05
C SER A 225 6.13 9.70 -8.30
N ARG A 226 5.02 10.37 -8.60
CA ARG A 226 4.98 11.83 -8.75
C ARG A 226 5.55 12.60 -7.55
N GLY A 227 5.43 12.02 -6.36
CA GLY A 227 6.03 12.43 -5.12
C GLY A 227 6.59 11.22 -4.39
N LEU A 228 7.17 11.45 -3.21
CA LEU A 228 7.68 10.41 -2.34
C LEU A 228 6.80 10.30 -1.09
N ALA A 229 6.51 9.07 -0.70
CA ALA A 229 5.91 8.76 0.59
C ALA A 229 6.62 7.57 1.20
N CYS A 230 6.60 7.49 2.53
CA CYS A 230 7.21 6.39 3.26
C CYS A 230 6.34 5.96 4.44
N PRO A 231 5.20 5.31 4.21
CA PRO A 231 4.48 4.65 5.28
C PRO A 231 5.40 3.72 6.07
N ILE A 232 5.30 3.77 7.39
CA ILE A 232 6.09 2.95 8.30
C ILE A 232 5.17 1.92 8.92
N MET A 233 5.53 0.65 8.76
CA MET A 233 4.82 -0.45 9.40
C MET A 233 5.60 -0.93 10.62
N TYR A 234 4.91 -1.06 11.74
CA TYR A 234 5.46 -1.56 13.00
C TYR A 234 4.49 -2.52 13.67
N ASN A 235 4.90 -3.78 13.88
CA ASN A 235 4.05 -4.84 14.43
C ASN A 235 2.71 -4.95 13.69
N ASP A 236 2.74 -5.03 12.37
CA ASP A 236 1.59 -5.17 11.46
C ASP A 236 0.64 -3.95 11.44
N LEU A 237 1.02 -2.83 12.04
CA LEU A 237 0.24 -1.60 12.07
C LEU A 237 0.95 -0.47 11.35
N VAL A 238 0.19 0.36 10.66
CA VAL A 238 0.69 1.61 10.07
C VAL A 238 0.91 2.64 11.16
N LEU A 239 2.11 3.22 11.20
CA LEU A 239 2.40 4.37 12.05
C LEU A 239 1.75 5.62 11.46
N SER A 240 0.66 6.09 12.06
CA SER A 240 -0.10 7.23 11.54
C SER A 240 0.43 8.59 12.00
N GLY A 241 1.10 8.66 13.16
CA GLY A 241 1.43 9.92 13.80
C GLY A 241 0.22 10.62 14.40
N ALA A 242 0.42 11.71 15.12
CA ALA A 242 -0.64 12.43 15.83
C ALA A 242 -1.70 13.05 14.90
N GLY A 243 -1.32 13.48 13.71
CA GLY A 243 -2.21 14.12 12.73
C GLY A 243 -2.40 13.30 11.45
N ALA A 244 -2.18 12.00 11.50
CA ALA A 244 -2.19 11.13 10.32
C ALA A 244 -1.20 11.55 9.21
N GLY A 245 -0.11 12.24 9.55
CA GLY A 245 0.90 12.76 8.62
C GLY A 245 2.24 12.02 8.68
N ALA A 246 2.36 10.88 9.37
CA ALA A 246 3.60 10.13 9.38
C ALA A 246 3.88 9.54 7.99
N GLY A 247 5.14 9.65 7.55
CA GLY A 247 5.55 9.12 6.25
C GLY A 247 5.53 10.11 5.09
N GLU A 248 5.25 11.40 5.32
CA GLU A 248 5.32 12.48 4.31
C GLU A 248 6.79 12.82 3.96
N LEU A 249 7.51 11.82 3.51
CA LEU A 249 8.95 11.86 3.26
C LEU A 249 9.33 12.86 2.17
N GLY A 250 8.47 13.03 1.17
CA GLY A 250 8.69 13.95 0.06
C GLY A 250 8.84 15.41 0.50
N GLN A 251 8.27 15.77 1.66
CA GLN A 251 8.33 17.13 2.21
C GLN A 251 9.54 17.38 3.11
N THR A 252 10.37 16.36 3.35
CA THR A 252 11.61 16.55 4.12
C THR A 252 12.64 17.35 3.33
N ILE A 253 13.39 18.20 4.04
CA ILE A 253 14.39 19.07 3.42
C ILE A 253 15.69 18.28 3.23
N LEU A 254 16.15 18.16 2.00
CA LEU A 254 17.41 17.49 1.66
C LEU A 254 18.59 18.46 1.49
N LEU A 255 18.33 19.66 1.04
CA LEU A 255 19.36 20.66 0.79
C LEU A 255 18.93 22.01 1.37
N TYR A 256 19.86 22.62 2.05
CA TYR A 256 19.81 24.02 2.43
C TYR A 256 21.00 24.72 1.79
N ALA A 257 20.75 25.76 1.03
CA ALA A 257 21.77 26.57 0.40
C ALA A 257 21.47 28.06 0.61
N GLY A 258 22.41 28.79 1.20
CA GLY A 258 22.37 30.24 1.23
C GLY A 258 22.97 30.81 -0.05
N VAL A 259 22.19 31.49 -0.87
CA VAL A 259 22.64 32.20 -2.06
C VAL A 259 22.27 33.67 -1.90
N ASN A 260 23.25 34.56 -1.96
CA ASN A 260 23.05 36.02 -1.84
C ASN A 260 22.26 36.47 -0.59
N GLY A 261 22.45 35.77 0.56
CA GLY A 261 21.75 36.10 1.81
C GLY A 261 20.33 35.56 1.93
N GLU A 262 19.81 34.87 0.92
CA GLU A 262 18.53 34.17 0.97
C GLU A 262 18.71 32.69 1.26
N ASN A 263 17.96 32.21 2.26
CA ASN A 263 17.93 30.79 2.58
C ASN A 263 17.01 30.06 1.58
N ARG A 264 17.54 29.12 0.83
CA ARG A 264 16.76 28.25 -0.04
C ARG A 264 16.77 26.82 0.50
N THR A 265 15.58 26.24 0.59
CA THR A 265 15.39 24.83 0.95
C THR A 265 14.94 24.04 -0.27
N VAL A 266 15.42 22.80 -0.39
CA VAL A 266 14.98 21.88 -1.46
C VAL A 266 14.47 20.62 -0.77
N THR A 267 13.25 20.25 -1.09
CA THR A 267 12.59 19.06 -0.52
C THR A 267 13.00 17.79 -1.26
N ALA A 268 12.75 16.65 -0.63
CA ALA A 268 12.98 15.35 -1.25
C ALA A 268 12.18 15.19 -2.56
N ASP A 269 10.92 15.65 -2.61
CA ASP A 269 10.11 15.62 -3.82
C ASP A 269 10.75 16.37 -4.99
N GLN A 270 11.40 17.49 -4.73
CA GLN A 270 12.04 18.33 -5.76
C GLN A 270 13.34 17.74 -6.34
N ILE A 271 13.88 16.68 -5.71
CA ILE A 271 15.15 16.07 -6.16
C ILE A 271 14.92 14.61 -6.61
N ALA A 272 14.10 13.87 -5.90
CA ALA A 272 14.07 12.41 -5.93
C ALA A 272 12.76 11.81 -6.49
N SER A 273 11.74 12.63 -6.79
CA SER A 273 10.48 12.16 -7.36
C SER A 273 10.55 11.98 -8.87
N GLU A 274 9.56 11.24 -9.43
CA GLU A 274 9.37 11.17 -10.88
C GLU A 274 9.06 12.56 -11.47
N SER A 275 8.34 13.42 -10.73
CA SER A 275 8.07 14.80 -11.17
C SER A 275 9.35 15.60 -11.29
N ALA A 276 10.27 15.47 -10.35
CA ALA A 276 11.59 16.11 -10.41
C ALA A 276 12.42 15.59 -11.59
N LEU A 277 12.38 14.28 -11.85
CA LEU A 277 13.05 13.68 -13.01
C LEU A 277 12.49 14.24 -14.32
N PHE A 278 11.15 14.32 -14.46
CA PHE A 278 10.54 14.86 -15.67
C PHE A 278 10.88 16.34 -15.87
N GLU A 279 10.89 17.13 -14.81
CA GLU A 279 11.30 18.53 -14.88
C GLU A 279 12.74 18.65 -15.37
N LYS A 280 13.63 17.83 -14.80
CA LYS A 280 15.03 17.79 -15.21
C LYS A 280 15.20 17.37 -16.67
N CYS A 281 14.44 16.39 -17.14
CA CYS A 281 14.44 16.01 -18.55
C CYS A 281 13.98 17.17 -19.45
N ARG A 282 12.93 17.93 -19.06
CA ARG A 282 12.49 19.12 -19.83
C ARG A 282 13.57 20.19 -19.93
N GLU A 283 14.20 20.56 -18.79
CA GLU A 283 15.30 21.50 -18.77
C GLU A 283 16.45 21.08 -19.72
N GLU A 284 16.79 19.79 -19.73
CA GLU A 284 17.85 19.27 -20.59
C GLU A 284 17.43 19.27 -22.08
N MET A 285 16.18 18.97 -22.40
CA MET A 285 15.64 19.07 -23.77
C MET A 285 15.59 20.51 -24.29
N GLU A 286 15.30 21.50 -23.41
CA GLU A 286 15.34 22.93 -23.76
C GLU A 286 16.77 23.39 -24.08
N LYS A 287 17.79 22.81 -23.41
CA LYS A 287 19.22 23.05 -23.68
C LYS A 287 19.72 22.31 -24.92
N GLY A 288 18.84 21.62 -25.66
CA GLY A 288 19.22 20.88 -26.87
C GLY A 288 19.84 19.50 -26.60
N ARG A 289 19.73 18.97 -25.38
CA ARG A 289 20.14 17.61 -25.00
C ARG A 289 18.95 16.65 -25.05
N LEU A 290 19.16 15.36 -24.74
CA LEU A 290 18.12 14.32 -24.72
C LEU A 290 17.31 14.26 -26.02
N LEU A 291 17.99 14.33 -27.17
CA LEU A 291 17.34 14.40 -28.48
C LEU A 291 16.48 13.18 -28.80
N GLN A 292 16.86 12.00 -28.31
CA GLN A 292 16.09 10.76 -28.47
C GLN A 292 14.76 10.85 -27.70
N LEU A 293 14.81 11.31 -26.44
CA LEU A 293 13.61 11.50 -25.62
C LEU A 293 12.69 12.57 -26.25
N LYS A 294 13.25 13.67 -26.74
CA LYS A 294 12.49 14.73 -27.43
C LYS A 294 11.77 14.21 -28.67
N LYS A 295 12.38 13.28 -29.42
CA LYS A 295 11.75 12.67 -30.61
C LYS A 295 10.64 11.69 -30.22
N SER A 296 10.73 11.03 -29.07
CA SER A 296 9.70 10.06 -28.59
C SER A 296 8.47 10.72 -27.98
N CYS A 297 8.54 12.01 -27.67
CA CYS A 297 7.43 12.79 -27.10
C CYS A 297 6.85 13.75 -28.16
N ARG A 298 5.52 13.75 -28.31
CA ARG A 298 4.82 14.77 -29.13
C ARG A 298 4.81 16.12 -28.39
N ASP A 299 4.69 16.07 -27.09
CA ASP A 299 4.71 17.21 -26.18
C ASP A 299 5.54 16.87 -24.92
N ALA A 300 6.31 17.82 -24.40
CA ALA A 300 7.09 17.66 -23.18
C ALA A 300 6.23 17.38 -21.93
N THR A 301 4.91 17.58 -22.00
CA THR A 301 3.95 17.21 -20.95
C THR A 301 3.60 15.72 -20.93
N GLU A 302 3.91 14.98 -22.00
CA GLU A 302 3.61 13.55 -22.16
C GLU A 302 4.73 12.61 -21.69
N LEU A 303 5.75 13.14 -21.00
CA LEU A 303 6.84 12.32 -20.46
C LEU A 303 6.31 11.22 -19.53
N SER A 304 6.83 10.02 -19.71
CA SER A 304 6.53 8.85 -18.89
C SER A 304 7.81 8.13 -18.47
N ILE A 305 7.75 7.47 -17.32
CA ILE A 305 8.86 6.61 -16.86
C ILE A 305 9.17 5.51 -17.86
N GLY A 306 8.16 4.96 -18.56
CA GLY A 306 8.37 3.95 -19.60
C GLY A 306 9.34 4.41 -20.69
N GLN A 307 9.11 5.59 -21.26
CA GLN A 307 9.99 6.15 -22.30
C GLN A 307 11.43 6.35 -21.81
N ILE A 308 11.59 6.79 -20.57
CA ILE A 308 12.92 6.98 -19.95
C ILE A 308 13.62 5.62 -19.77
N LEU A 309 12.92 4.61 -19.27
CA LEU A 309 13.46 3.27 -19.09
C LEU A 309 13.81 2.61 -20.41
N ASP A 310 12.99 2.77 -21.44
CA ASP A 310 13.25 2.24 -22.78
C ASP A 310 14.57 2.81 -23.35
N LEU A 311 14.81 4.10 -23.17
CA LEU A 311 16.06 4.75 -23.61
C LEU A 311 17.27 4.34 -22.75
N GLN A 312 17.10 4.17 -21.42
CA GLN A 312 18.14 3.59 -20.56
C GLN A 312 18.54 2.19 -21.03
N GLN A 313 17.55 1.34 -21.30
CA GLN A 313 17.78 -0.02 -21.80
C GLN A 313 18.45 -0.04 -23.16
N ALA A 314 18.16 0.96 -23.99
CA ALA A 314 18.86 1.16 -25.27
C ALA A 314 20.27 1.72 -25.13
N GLY A 315 20.73 2.04 -23.91
CA GLY A 315 22.08 2.52 -23.63
C GLY A 315 22.27 4.03 -23.85
N ASP A 316 21.21 4.83 -23.78
CA ASP A 316 21.31 6.30 -23.88
C ASP A 316 22.01 6.89 -22.66
N LEU A 317 23.27 7.34 -22.84
CA LEU A 317 24.12 7.83 -21.75
C LEU A 317 23.64 9.19 -21.20
N GLU A 318 22.97 10.03 -22.01
CA GLU A 318 22.45 11.30 -21.53
C GLU A 318 21.27 11.09 -20.61
N ILE A 319 20.38 10.15 -20.93
CA ILE A 319 19.27 9.72 -20.08
C ILE A 319 19.79 9.07 -18.81
N ASP A 320 20.77 8.15 -18.93
CA ASP A 320 21.33 7.47 -17.75
C ASP A 320 21.95 8.47 -16.76
N ALA A 321 22.63 9.49 -17.23
CA ALA A 321 23.20 10.54 -16.38
C ALA A 321 22.15 11.40 -15.67
N VAL A 322 21.00 11.65 -16.28
CA VAL A 322 19.89 12.39 -15.64
C VAL A 322 19.20 11.51 -14.59
N VAL A 323 18.92 10.26 -14.93
CA VAL A 323 18.31 9.28 -14.03
C VAL A 323 19.22 9.02 -12.82
N GLU A 324 20.53 8.89 -13.01
CA GLU A 324 21.47 8.64 -11.92
C GLU A 324 21.44 9.73 -10.84
N LYS A 325 21.29 10.99 -11.22
CA LYS A 325 21.14 12.11 -10.26
C LYS A 325 19.86 11.99 -9.43
N CYS A 326 18.77 11.56 -10.06
CA CYS A 326 17.51 11.32 -9.35
C CYS A 326 17.66 10.14 -8.39
N ILE A 327 18.30 9.04 -8.81
CA ILE A 327 18.57 7.87 -7.98
C ILE A 327 19.47 8.23 -6.80
N PHE A 328 20.47 9.08 -7.01
CA PHE A 328 21.29 9.56 -5.90
C PHE A 328 20.45 10.32 -4.85
N GLY A 329 19.54 11.18 -5.27
CA GLY A 329 18.57 11.82 -4.38
C GLY A 329 17.70 10.80 -3.62
N GLN A 330 17.21 9.78 -4.31
CA GLN A 330 16.43 8.68 -3.68
C GLN A 330 17.28 7.91 -2.65
N ALA A 331 18.54 7.70 -2.92
CA ALA A 331 19.49 7.06 -2.01
C ALA A 331 19.71 7.87 -0.72
N LEU A 332 19.82 9.18 -0.83
CA LEU A 332 19.93 10.08 0.34
C LEU A 332 18.66 10.04 1.18
N VAL A 333 17.49 10.04 0.53
CA VAL A 333 16.20 9.89 1.20
C VAL A 333 16.12 8.57 1.94
N MET A 334 16.50 7.46 1.29
CA MET A 334 16.55 6.14 1.92
C MET A 334 17.50 6.11 3.11
N ALA A 335 18.68 6.70 2.97
CA ALA A 335 19.67 6.76 4.06
C ALA A 335 19.13 7.54 5.26
N ASN A 336 18.42 8.64 5.03
CA ASN A 336 17.78 9.41 6.10
C ASN A 336 16.72 8.56 6.84
N VAL A 337 15.90 7.80 6.11
CA VAL A 337 14.92 6.88 6.69
C VAL A 337 15.61 5.81 7.53
N VAL A 338 16.66 5.20 7.00
CA VAL A 338 17.43 4.15 7.71
C VAL A 338 18.11 4.71 8.95
N ASN A 339 18.80 5.83 8.84
CA ASN A 339 19.49 6.46 9.97
C ASN A 339 18.53 6.97 11.07
N LEU A 340 17.32 7.38 10.70
CA LEU A 340 16.32 7.88 11.64
C LEU A 340 15.53 6.76 12.36
N LEU A 341 15.14 5.72 11.61
CA LEU A 341 14.20 4.70 12.08
C LEU A 341 14.85 3.37 12.40
N ASN A 342 16.01 3.08 11.80
CA ASN A 342 16.69 1.78 11.88
C ASN A 342 15.72 0.59 11.64
N PRO A 343 15.02 0.54 10.48
CA PRO A 343 14.05 -0.50 10.21
C PRO A 343 14.75 -1.82 9.87
N ASN A 344 14.07 -2.96 10.09
CA ASN A 344 14.58 -4.26 9.63
C ASN A 344 14.67 -4.34 8.10
N THR A 345 13.72 -3.70 7.42
CA THR A 345 13.60 -3.77 5.96
C THR A 345 13.16 -2.42 5.40
N VAL A 346 13.73 -2.03 4.27
CA VAL A 346 13.18 -0.97 3.41
C VAL A 346 12.61 -1.62 2.16
N VAL A 347 11.32 -1.45 1.94
CA VAL A 347 10.63 -1.90 0.73
C VAL A 347 10.57 -0.74 -0.25
N VAL A 348 11.09 -0.91 -1.44
CA VAL A 348 11.09 0.13 -2.49
C VAL A 348 10.05 -0.23 -3.54
N ASP A 349 9.00 0.59 -3.64
CA ASP A 349 7.96 0.54 -4.66
C ASP A 349 8.14 1.73 -5.61
N ALA A 350 8.82 1.49 -6.70
CA ALA A 350 9.15 2.52 -7.69
C ALA A 350 9.28 1.89 -9.08
N ARG A 351 8.50 2.40 -10.03
CA ARG A 351 8.56 1.89 -11.41
C ARG A 351 9.94 2.03 -12.04
N MET A 352 10.69 3.05 -11.65
CA MET A 352 12.08 3.26 -12.11
C MET A 352 13.00 2.10 -11.72
N MET A 353 12.68 1.37 -10.63
CA MET A 353 13.45 0.23 -10.14
C MET A 353 13.14 -1.08 -10.88
N SER A 354 12.29 -1.07 -11.92
CA SER A 354 12.17 -2.22 -12.83
C SER A 354 13.43 -2.47 -13.64
N PHE A 355 14.27 -1.45 -13.82
CA PHE A 355 15.58 -1.60 -14.45
C PHE A 355 16.65 -2.00 -13.41
N PRO A 356 17.28 -3.18 -13.51
CA PRO A 356 18.18 -3.71 -12.48
C PRO A 356 19.36 -2.80 -12.15
N ALA A 357 19.97 -2.14 -13.14
CA ALA A 357 21.08 -1.23 -12.90
C ALA A 357 20.70 -0.05 -11.98
N ASN A 358 19.44 0.39 -12.02
CA ASN A 358 18.95 1.43 -11.13
C ASN A 358 18.89 0.95 -9.67
N ARG A 359 18.53 -0.32 -9.43
CA ARG A 359 18.55 -0.94 -8.10
C ARG A 359 19.96 -0.98 -7.52
N GLU A 360 20.93 -1.39 -8.33
CA GLU A 360 22.34 -1.45 -7.91
C GLU A 360 22.88 -0.07 -7.55
N LYS A 361 22.57 0.95 -8.37
CA LYS A 361 22.94 2.34 -8.09
C LYS A 361 22.31 2.82 -6.77
N LEU A 362 21.01 2.58 -6.58
CA LEU A 362 20.29 2.97 -5.37
C LEU A 362 20.90 2.34 -4.11
N ILE A 363 21.10 1.01 -4.12
CA ILE A 363 21.72 0.29 -2.99
C ILE A 363 23.11 0.82 -2.69
N ARG A 364 23.95 0.95 -3.71
CA ARG A 364 25.34 1.42 -3.56
C ARG A 364 25.39 2.80 -2.92
N TYR A 365 24.60 3.75 -3.43
CA TYR A 365 24.58 5.11 -2.90
C TYR A 365 23.97 5.20 -1.52
N ALA A 366 22.86 4.49 -1.24
CA ALA A 366 22.23 4.52 0.07
C ALA A 366 23.14 3.93 1.16
N ARG A 367 23.73 2.76 0.92
CA ARG A 367 24.61 2.09 1.88
C ARG A 367 25.87 2.91 2.23
N ALA A 368 26.37 3.70 1.30
CA ALA A 368 27.50 4.61 1.55
C ALA A 368 27.18 5.71 2.59
N HIS A 369 25.89 5.94 2.90
CA HIS A 369 25.42 6.97 3.82
C HIS A 369 24.73 6.39 5.09
N PHE A 370 24.73 5.06 5.28
CA PHE A 370 24.27 4.44 6.52
C PHE A 370 25.32 4.70 7.61
N TYR A 371 24.84 5.10 8.79
CA TYR A 371 25.72 5.47 9.89
C TYR A 371 25.54 4.54 11.10
N GLY A 372 26.67 4.03 11.63
CA GLY A 372 26.69 3.28 12.89
C GLY A 372 26.05 1.88 12.85
N MET A 373 25.76 1.35 11.66
CA MET A 373 25.23 0.00 11.46
C MET A 373 25.97 -0.69 10.31
N ASN A 374 25.97 -2.03 10.29
CA ASN A 374 26.44 -2.73 9.10
C ASN A 374 25.43 -2.52 7.99
N ALA A 375 25.93 -2.25 6.79
CA ALA A 375 25.07 -1.99 5.62
C ALA A 375 24.18 -3.19 5.26
N GLU A 376 24.52 -4.39 5.75
CA GLU A 376 23.79 -5.65 5.55
C GLU A 376 22.71 -5.89 6.60
N ASP A 377 22.71 -5.16 7.73
CA ASP A 377 21.73 -5.30 8.80
C ASP A 377 20.33 -4.80 8.39
N VAL A 378 20.28 -3.97 7.33
CA VAL A 378 19.03 -3.49 6.75
C VAL A 378 18.79 -4.16 5.41
N GLU A 379 17.74 -4.96 5.34
CA GLU A 379 17.31 -5.59 4.09
C GLU A 379 16.63 -4.57 3.17
N ILE A 380 17.07 -4.48 1.91
CA ILE A 380 16.41 -3.66 0.89
C ILE A 380 15.69 -4.59 -0.07
N ARG A 381 14.36 -4.52 -0.08
CA ARG A 381 13.49 -5.30 -0.98
C ARG A 381 12.91 -4.39 -2.06
N PHE A 382 12.92 -4.84 -3.29
CA PHE A 382 12.23 -4.16 -4.37
C PHE A 382 10.89 -4.84 -4.62
N HIS A 383 9.83 -4.07 -4.42
CA HIS A 383 8.48 -4.52 -4.76
C HIS A 383 8.31 -4.46 -6.27
N GLU A 384 7.76 -5.50 -6.85
CA GLU A 384 7.35 -5.47 -8.25
C GLU A 384 6.12 -4.59 -8.39
N TYR A 385 6.25 -3.50 -9.12
CA TYR A 385 5.19 -2.50 -9.25
C TYR A 385 4.00 -3.05 -10.03
N HIS A 386 2.85 -3.15 -9.38
CA HIS A 386 1.58 -3.44 -10.03
C HIS A 386 0.64 -2.24 -9.94
N SER A 387 -0.06 -2.00 -11.06
CA SER A 387 -0.93 -0.83 -11.19
C SER A 387 -2.06 -0.78 -10.15
N TYR A 388 -2.50 -1.93 -9.66
CA TYR A 388 -3.64 -2.06 -8.76
C TYR A 388 -3.26 -2.24 -7.28
N ASP A 389 -1.97 -2.18 -6.91
CA ASP A 389 -1.52 -2.41 -5.52
C ASP A 389 -2.22 -1.50 -4.50
N GLY A 390 -2.45 -0.23 -4.84
CA GLY A 390 -3.15 0.69 -3.94
C GLY A 390 -4.62 0.33 -3.77
N ALA A 391 -5.30 -0.06 -4.85
CA ALA A 391 -6.68 -0.52 -4.79
C ALA A 391 -6.78 -1.86 -4.04
N LEU A 392 -5.86 -2.79 -4.33
CA LEU A 392 -5.80 -4.08 -3.62
C LEU A 392 -5.56 -3.87 -2.12
N GLY A 393 -4.61 -3.01 -1.75
CA GLY A 393 -4.35 -2.67 -0.35
C GLY A 393 -5.58 -2.05 0.34
N ALA A 394 -6.35 -1.22 -0.36
CA ALA A 394 -7.59 -0.66 0.16
C ALA A 394 -8.65 -1.73 0.41
N ALA A 395 -8.82 -2.69 -0.52
CA ALA A 395 -9.73 -3.82 -0.36
C ALA A 395 -9.31 -4.73 0.81
N LEU A 396 -8.02 -5.11 0.88
CA LEU A 396 -7.48 -5.95 1.95
C LEU A 396 -7.59 -5.26 3.32
N GLY A 397 -7.39 -3.94 3.38
CA GLY A 397 -7.57 -3.16 4.59
C GLY A 397 -8.98 -3.24 5.19
N THR A 398 -10.02 -3.35 4.36
CA THR A 398 -11.38 -3.57 4.84
C THR A 398 -11.60 -4.99 5.37
N ILE A 399 -10.98 -6.01 4.75
CA ILE A 399 -11.02 -7.39 5.25
C ILE A 399 -10.33 -7.47 6.62
N GLN A 400 -9.21 -6.78 6.80
CA GLN A 400 -8.46 -6.78 8.05
C GLN A 400 -9.22 -6.15 9.21
N LYS A 401 -9.99 -5.09 8.96
CA LYS A 401 -10.66 -4.31 10.01
C LYS A 401 -12.05 -4.86 10.38
N ASN A 402 -12.68 -5.67 9.52
CA ASN A 402 -14.01 -6.24 9.70
C ASN A 402 -13.98 -7.76 9.88
#